data_ec68d67b8156a019287fdd01a799d628
#
_entry.id   ec68d67b8156a019287fdd01a799d628
#
_cell.length_a   1.000
_cell.length_b   1.000
_cell.length_c   1.000
_cell.angle_alpha   90.00
_cell.angle_beta   90.00
_cell.angle_gamma   90.00
#
_symmetry.space_group_name_H-M   'P 1'
#
loop_
_entity.id
_entity.type
_entity.pdbx_description
1 polymer ?
#
loop_
_entity_poly.entity_id
_entity_poly.type
_entity_poly.pdbx_seq_one_letter_code
_entity_poly.pdbx_strand_id
1 'polypeptide(L)'
;IKEKEYSTPKLTEMYGDVASYLYILKTSIGQEQNVAKEIRARLSGTGSLLDIQDEIFGVLNPHFMRGYIFVEASALHHVEKLIGRVGIGVTPLKNCRKVLPGESPLEDVLPYLEPKAATSGIEEGSLCEIVGGAFRGQNARVIRVTESKEEVTVELFEAAVPVALTVRADQVRVTQRVE
;
A
#
# COMPACT_ATOMS: atom_id res chain seq x y z
N ILE A 1 -28.15 -13.34 0.80
CA ILE A 1 -27.67 -11.99 1.10
C ILE A 1 -26.81 -11.59 -0.09
N LYS A 2 -27.31 -10.66 -0.94
CA LYS A 2 -26.57 -10.14 -2.11
C LYS A 2 -25.43 -9.29 -1.59
N GLU A 3 -24.20 -9.68 -1.88
CA GLU A 3 -23.03 -8.80 -1.75
C GLU A 3 -23.26 -7.56 -2.62
N LYS A 4 -23.29 -6.41 -1.96
CA LYS A 4 -23.23 -5.13 -2.65
C LYS A 4 -21.77 -4.97 -3.12
N GLU A 5 -21.54 -5.12 -4.42
CA GLU A 5 -20.33 -4.58 -5.04
C GLU A 5 -20.31 -3.08 -4.79
N TYR A 6 -19.41 -2.65 -3.92
CA TYR A 6 -19.05 -1.25 -3.82
C TYR A 6 -18.09 -0.95 -4.97
N SER A 7 -18.66 -0.56 -6.12
CA SER A 7 -17.87 0.12 -7.13
C SER A 7 -17.43 1.45 -6.53
N THR A 8 -16.14 1.61 -6.28
CA THR A 8 -15.56 2.93 -5.99
C THR A 8 -15.91 3.85 -7.16
N PRO A 9 -16.66 4.93 -6.95
CA PRO A 9 -16.92 5.88 -8.02
C PRO A 9 -15.58 6.40 -8.52
N LYS A 10 -15.43 6.50 -9.84
CA LYS A 10 -14.22 7.11 -10.43
C LYS A 10 -14.12 8.52 -9.85
N LEU A 11 -12.96 8.91 -9.37
CA LEU A 11 -12.71 10.25 -8.81
C LEU A 11 -13.20 11.36 -9.75
N THR A 12 -13.08 11.14 -11.06
CA THR A 12 -13.61 12.00 -12.12
C THR A 12 -15.14 12.21 -12.07
N GLU A 13 -15.92 11.23 -11.59
CA GLU A 13 -17.38 11.32 -11.47
C GLU A 13 -17.80 12.14 -10.23
N MET A 14 -16.94 12.23 -9.22
CA MET A 14 -17.22 12.99 -7.99
C MET A 14 -16.81 14.46 -8.07
N TYR A 15 -15.74 14.77 -8.80
CA TYR A 15 -15.13 16.12 -8.80
C TYR A 15 -15.16 16.84 -10.16
N GLY A 16 -15.76 16.23 -11.20
CA GLY A 16 -15.75 16.81 -12.55
C GLY A 16 -14.34 16.82 -13.15
N ASP A 17 -14.13 17.69 -14.16
CA ASP A 17 -12.84 17.83 -14.88
C ASP A 17 -11.78 18.63 -14.08
N VAL A 18 -11.70 18.45 -12.75
CA VAL A 18 -10.62 19.05 -11.98
C VAL A 18 -9.35 18.25 -12.25
N ALA A 19 -8.37 18.87 -12.88
CA ALA A 19 -7.08 18.26 -13.09
C ALA A 19 -6.43 17.99 -11.72
N SER A 20 -6.19 16.73 -11.41
CA SER A 20 -5.48 16.30 -10.21
C SER A 20 -4.21 15.55 -10.58
N TYR A 21 -3.18 15.73 -9.76
CA TYR A 21 -1.88 15.13 -9.96
C TYR A 21 -1.40 14.48 -8.67
N LEU A 22 -0.67 13.37 -8.78
CA LEU A 22 -0.04 12.72 -7.65
C LEU A 22 1.38 13.22 -7.47
N TYR A 23 1.66 13.73 -6.28
CA TYR A 23 2.97 14.20 -5.85
C TYR A 23 3.55 13.24 -4.81
N ILE A 24 4.83 12.92 -4.95
CA ILE A 24 5.52 11.97 -4.08
C ILE A 24 6.24 12.74 -2.97
N LEU A 25 5.90 12.44 -1.72
CA LEU A 25 6.61 12.95 -0.55
C LEU A 25 7.60 11.89 -0.04
N LYS A 26 8.86 12.26 0.07
CA LYS A 26 9.86 11.44 0.74
C LYS A 26 9.80 11.65 2.25
N THR A 27 9.57 10.57 3.00
CA THR A 27 9.46 10.57 4.45
C THR A 27 10.63 9.83 5.11
N SER A 28 10.71 9.88 6.43
CA SER A 28 11.56 8.97 7.19
C SER A 28 10.90 7.60 7.21
N ILE A 29 11.68 6.55 6.93
CA ILE A 29 11.19 5.16 6.90
C ILE A 29 10.55 4.78 8.23
N GLY A 30 9.34 4.20 8.17
CA GLY A 30 8.55 3.83 9.34
C GLY A 30 7.75 4.97 9.96
N GLN A 31 7.81 6.18 9.40
CA GLN A 31 7.04 7.35 9.85
C GLN A 31 5.92 7.74 8.88
N GLU A 32 5.68 6.94 7.85
CA GLU A 32 4.72 7.23 6.79
C GLU A 32 3.32 7.46 7.35
N GLN A 33 2.85 6.59 8.25
CA GLN A 33 1.54 6.74 8.89
C GLN A 33 1.43 7.99 9.76
N ASN A 34 2.50 8.34 10.47
CA ASN A 34 2.52 9.54 11.32
C ASN A 34 2.47 10.80 10.46
N VAL A 35 3.21 10.82 9.35
CA VAL A 35 3.16 11.92 8.37
C VAL A 35 1.77 12.04 7.77
N ALA A 36 1.15 10.94 7.34
CA ALA A 36 -0.20 10.94 6.79
C ALA A 36 -1.25 11.44 7.81
N LYS A 37 -1.14 11.04 9.07
CA LYS A 37 -2.02 11.53 10.16
C LYS A 37 -1.83 13.03 10.40
N GLU A 38 -0.59 13.51 10.40
CA GLU A 38 -0.29 14.93 10.59
C GLU A 38 -0.83 15.78 9.43
N ILE A 39 -0.71 15.29 8.18
CA ILE A 39 -1.31 15.94 7.01
C ILE A 39 -2.83 16.05 7.19
N ARG A 40 -3.51 14.97 7.55
CA ARG A 40 -4.96 14.98 7.79
C ARG A 40 -5.36 15.95 8.89
N ALA A 41 -4.61 15.99 10.00
CA ALA A 41 -4.87 16.91 11.09
C ALA A 41 -4.72 18.38 10.67
N ARG A 42 -3.72 18.68 9.80
CA ARG A 42 -3.52 20.01 9.23
C ARG A 42 -4.68 20.43 8.33
N LEU A 43 -5.16 19.53 7.48
CA LEU A 43 -6.26 19.79 6.56
C LEU A 43 -7.62 19.88 7.28
N SER A 44 -7.79 19.23 8.44
CA SER A 44 -9.02 19.31 9.24
C SER A 44 -9.03 20.49 10.19
N GLY A 45 -7.92 21.22 10.32
CA GLY A 45 -7.79 22.36 11.24
C GLY A 45 -8.34 23.66 10.66
N THR A 46 -8.62 24.60 11.56
CA THR A 46 -8.90 26.00 11.23
C THR A 46 -7.60 26.79 11.30
N GLY A 47 -7.03 27.20 10.18
CA GLY A 47 -5.75 27.92 10.22
C GLY A 47 -5.23 28.33 8.84
N SER A 48 -3.92 28.49 8.74
CA SER A 48 -3.23 29.02 7.56
C SER A 48 -3.27 28.12 6.31
N LEU A 49 -3.94 26.96 6.38
CA LEU A 49 -4.11 26.01 5.27
C LEU A 49 -5.55 25.94 4.74
N LEU A 50 -6.46 26.79 5.21
CA LEU A 50 -7.87 26.82 4.76
C LEU A 50 -7.99 27.02 3.26
N ASP A 51 -7.11 27.80 2.67
CA ASP A 51 -7.10 28.14 1.24
C ASP A 51 -6.63 27.00 0.33
N ILE A 52 -6.08 25.93 0.90
CA ILE A 52 -5.65 24.76 0.14
C ILE A 52 -6.39 23.47 0.51
N GLN A 53 -7.36 23.53 1.42
CA GLN A 53 -8.09 22.32 1.84
C GLN A 53 -8.84 21.68 0.67
N ASP A 54 -9.46 22.48 -0.18
CA ASP A 54 -10.18 22.01 -1.35
C ASP A 54 -9.27 21.67 -2.54
N GLU A 55 -7.97 21.94 -2.43
CA GLU A 55 -6.97 21.70 -3.45
C GLU A 55 -6.14 20.41 -3.19
N ILE A 56 -6.34 19.78 -2.04
CA ILE A 56 -5.72 18.50 -1.66
C ILE A 56 -6.83 17.44 -1.61
N PHE A 57 -6.83 16.53 -2.57
CA PHE A 57 -7.90 15.57 -2.76
C PHE A 57 -7.68 14.26 -2.00
N GLY A 58 -6.42 13.86 -1.82
CA GLY A 58 -6.13 12.58 -1.19
C GLY A 58 -4.71 12.46 -0.64
N VAL A 59 -4.56 11.56 0.33
CA VAL A 59 -3.26 11.15 0.88
C VAL A 59 -3.20 9.64 0.90
N LEU A 60 -2.27 9.07 0.15
CA LEU A 60 -2.11 7.64 -0.05
C LEU A 60 -0.80 7.18 0.61
N ASN A 61 -0.90 6.12 1.40
CA ASN A 61 0.24 5.51 2.08
C ASN A 61 0.33 4.03 1.70
N PRO A 62 1.01 3.69 0.59
CA PRO A 62 1.17 2.31 0.15
C PRO A 62 2.07 1.53 1.10
N HIS A 63 1.62 0.38 1.58
CA HIS A 63 2.38 -0.46 2.52
C HIS A 63 3.72 -0.95 1.96
N PHE A 64 3.83 -1.08 0.64
CA PHE A 64 5.02 -1.62 -0.03
C PHE A 64 6.07 -0.57 -0.38
N MET A 65 5.75 0.72 -0.29
CA MET A 65 6.67 1.82 -0.62
C MET A 65 7.15 2.55 0.64
N ARG A 66 8.01 1.89 1.40
CA ARG A 66 8.55 2.46 2.64
C ARG A 66 9.36 3.74 2.37
N GLY A 67 9.11 4.75 3.17
CA GLY A 67 9.75 6.05 3.05
C GLY A 67 9.09 7.00 2.04
N TYR A 68 7.91 6.63 1.51
CA TYR A 68 7.17 7.45 0.56
C TYR A 68 5.68 7.48 0.88
N ILE A 69 5.05 8.62 0.66
CA ILE A 69 3.60 8.80 0.64
C ILE A 69 3.24 9.62 -0.60
N PHE A 70 2.02 9.49 -1.07
CA PHE A 70 1.51 10.23 -2.21
C PHE A 70 0.45 11.20 -1.75
N VAL A 71 0.48 12.39 -2.32
CA VAL A 71 -0.55 13.42 -2.10
C VAL A 71 -1.14 13.78 -3.44
N GLU A 72 -2.45 13.62 -3.56
CA GLU A 72 -3.22 14.06 -4.72
C GLU A 72 -3.62 15.53 -4.52
N ALA A 73 -3.27 16.37 -5.45
CA ALA A 73 -3.53 17.79 -5.39
C ALA A 73 -3.69 18.41 -6.79
N SER A 74 -4.32 19.57 -6.86
CA SER A 74 -4.47 20.33 -8.12
C SER A 74 -3.14 20.87 -8.63
N ALA A 75 -2.18 21.21 -7.74
CA ALA A 75 -0.89 21.74 -8.13
C ALA A 75 0.20 21.51 -7.06
N LEU A 76 1.46 21.47 -7.51
CA LEU A 76 2.64 21.26 -6.64
C LEU A 76 2.76 22.27 -5.50
N HIS A 77 2.47 23.53 -5.75
CA HIS A 77 2.62 24.59 -4.74
C HIS A 77 1.68 24.42 -3.54
N HIS A 78 0.54 23.78 -3.71
CA HIS A 78 -0.36 23.43 -2.62
C HIS A 78 0.26 22.36 -1.71
N VAL A 79 0.94 21.37 -2.32
CA VAL A 79 1.67 20.35 -1.56
C VAL A 79 2.87 20.94 -0.83
N GLU A 80 3.61 21.84 -1.46
CA GLU A 80 4.74 22.55 -0.83
C GLU A 80 4.29 23.41 0.36
N LYS A 81 3.13 24.07 0.24
CA LYS A 81 2.51 24.80 1.33
C LYS A 81 2.06 23.86 2.46
N LEU A 82 1.43 22.75 2.12
CA LEU A 82 0.97 21.73 3.07
C LEU A 82 2.12 21.21 3.95
N ILE A 83 3.29 20.96 3.36
CA ILE A 83 4.46 20.45 4.10
C ILE A 83 5.26 21.57 4.79
N GLY A 84 4.85 22.83 4.64
CA GLY A 84 5.48 23.97 5.30
C GLY A 84 6.80 24.43 4.65
N ARG A 85 6.99 24.19 3.35
CA ARG A 85 8.14 24.72 2.60
C ARG A 85 7.91 26.10 2.02
N VAL A 86 6.66 26.42 1.74
CA VAL A 86 6.21 27.69 1.19
C VAL A 86 5.02 28.19 2.02
N GLY A 87 4.98 29.47 2.27
CA GLY A 87 3.88 30.10 3.01
C GLY A 87 4.29 30.62 4.40
N ILE A 88 3.67 31.71 4.80
CA ILE A 88 3.90 32.33 6.10
C ILE A 88 3.00 31.64 7.13
N GLY A 89 3.55 31.25 8.27
CA GLY A 89 2.78 30.69 9.40
C GLY A 89 2.56 29.18 9.34
N VAL A 90 3.10 28.47 8.34
CA VAL A 90 3.03 27.01 8.28
C VAL A 90 4.32 26.40 8.79
N THR A 91 4.24 25.59 9.84
CA THR A 91 5.41 24.90 10.37
C THR A 91 5.79 23.72 9.46
N PRO A 92 7.09 23.43 9.27
CA PRO A 92 7.51 22.26 8.51
C PRO A 92 6.90 20.95 9.04
N LEU A 93 6.48 20.10 8.12
CA LEU A 93 5.92 18.79 8.46
C LEU A 93 7.03 17.87 8.99
N LYS A 94 6.84 17.34 10.19
CA LYS A 94 7.83 16.44 10.82
C LYS A 94 7.98 15.16 10.00
N ASN A 95 9.21 14.65 9.96
CA ASN A 95 9.56 13.42 9.23
C ASN A 95 9.28 13.43 7.72
N CYS A 96 8.85 14.57 7.14
CA CYS A 96 8.76 14.78 5.70
C CYS A 96 10.02 15.48 5.22
N ARG A 97 10.80 14.82 4.35
CA ARG A 97 12.09 15.33 3.91
C ARG A 97 11.98 16.28 2.72
N LYS A 98 11.24 15.87 1.69
CA LYS A 98 11.04 16.67 0.47
C LYS A 98 9.88 16.13 -0.38
N VAL A 99 9.36 16.99 -1.24
CA VAL A 99 8.57 16.58 -2.41
C VAL A 99 9.55 16.17 -3.50
N LEU A 100 9.30 15.04 -4.16
CA LEU A 100 10.08 14.67 -5.34
C LEU A 100 9.62 15.53 -6.53
N PRO A 101 10.53 15.91 -7.43
CA PRO A 101 10.15 16.65 -8.62
C PRO A 101 9.34 15.75 -9.57
N GLY A 102 8.36 16.34 -10.22
CA GLY A 102 7.50 15.67 -11.20
C GLY A 102 6.15 15.22 -10.61
N GLU A 103 5.28 14.93 -11.52
CA GLU A 103 3.94 14.41 -11.28
C GLU A 103 3.94 12.93 -11.65
N SER A 104 3.28 12.10 -10.87
CA SER A 104 3.13 10.68 -11.17
C SER A 104 1.70 10.43 -11.67
N PRO A 105 1.52 9.78 -12.83
CA PRO A 105 0.21 9.30 -13.24
C PRO A 105 -0.35 8.34 -12.20
N LEU A 106 -1.65 8.41 -11.94
CA LEU A 106 -2.30 7.50 -10.98
C LEU A 106 -2.10 6.03 -11.39
N GLU A 107 -2.09 5.76 -12.68
CA GLU A 107 -1.91 4.42 -13.26
C GLU A 107 -0.58 3.77 -12.81
N ASP A 108 0.48 4.56 -12.67
CA ASP A 108 1.79 4.07 -12.22
C ASP A 108 1.79 3.73 -10.72
N VAL A 109 0.87 4.31 -9.96
CA VAL A 109 0.79 4.15 -8.49
C VAL A 109 -0.23 3.08 -8.10
N LEU A 110 -1.28 2.88 -8.90
CA LEU A 110 -2.34 1.89 -8.65
C LEU A 110 -1.83 0.49 -8.27
N PRO A 111 -0.82 -0.10 -8.96
CA PRO A 111 -0.31 -1.43 -8.61
C PRO A 111 0.29 -1.52 -7.20
N TYR A 112 0.67 -0.38 -6.62
CA TYR A 112 1.21 -0.28 -5.25
C TYR A 112 0.13 0.03 -4.21
N LEU A 113 -1.06 0.44 -4.64
CA LEU A 113 -2.20 0.71 -3.78
C LEU A 113 -3.10 -0.52 -3.61
N GLU A 114 -3.11 -1.40 -4.61
CA GLU A 114 -3.84 -2.64 -4.53
C GLU A 114 -3.19 -3.57 -3.50
N PRO A 115 -3.94 -4.05 -2.50
CA PRO A 115 -3.44 -5.07 -1.59
C PRO A 115 -3.17 -6.32 -2.41
N LYS A 116 -1.90 -6.66 -2.63
CA LYS A 116 -1.55 -7.98 -3.17
C LYS A 116 -1.94 -8.99 -2.11
N ALA A 117 -2.85 -9.90 -2.45
CA ALA A 117 -3.16 -11.02 -1.58
C ALA A 117 -1.84 -11.73 -1.22
N ALA A 118 -1.68 -12.12 0.05
CA ALA A 118 -0.49 -12.83 0.50
C ALA A 118 -0.27 -14.14 -0.29
N THR A 119 -1.34 -14.67 -0.87
CA THR A 119 -1.36 -15.83 -1.79
C THR A 119 -0.91 -15.51 -3.22
N SER A 120 -0.71 -14.22 -3.58
CA SER A 120 -0.34 -13.83 -4.94
C SER A 120 1.01 -14.44 -5.35
N GLY A 121 0.97 -15.22 -6.43
CA GLY A 121 2.15 -15.92 -6.95
C GLY A 121 2.42 -17.27 -6.29
N ILE A 122 1.52 -17.76 -5.43
CA ILE A 122 1.53 -19.13 -4.90
C ILE A 122 0.49 -19.92 -5.70
N GLU A 123 0.93 -20.92 -6.43
CA GLU A 123 0.09 -21.78 -7.28
C GLU A 123 0.11 -23.21 -6.76
N GLU A 124 -1.00 -23.93 -6.93
CA GLU A 124 -1.07 -25.35 -6.59
C GLU A 124 -0.05 -26.15 -7.40
N GLY A 125 0.67 -27.06 -6.73
CA GLY A 125 1.76 -27.85 -7.31
C GLY A 125 3.14 -27.20 -7.20
N SER A 126 3.25 -25.90 -6.92
CA SER A 126 4.52 -25.20 -6.74
C SER A 126 5.33 -25.76 -5.58
N LEU A 127 6.65 -25.74 -5.72
CA LEU A 127 7.57 -26.04 -4.63
C LEU A 127 7.80 -24.78 -3.79
N CYS A 128 7.82 -24.96 -2.49
CA CYS A 128 7.97 -23.86 -1.56
C CYS A 128 8.81 -24.23 -0.34
N GLU A 129 9.38 -23.23 0.30
CA GLU A 129 10.02 -23.31 1.60
C GLU A 129 9.14 -22.62 2.63
N ILE A 130 8.97 -23.23 3.80
CA ILE A 130 8.27 -22.63 4.92
C ILE A 130 9.25 -21.70 5.64
N VAL A 131 8.97 -20.40 5.66
CA VAL A 131 9.87 -19.37 6.24
C VAL A 131 9.47 -18.95 7.65
N GLY A 132 8.34 -19.45 8.16
CA GLY A 132 7.83 -19.10 9.49
C GLY A 132 7.16 -20.27 10.21
N GLY A 133 6.96 -20.11 11.54
CA GLY A 133 6.30 -21.12 12.36
C GLY A 133 7.18 -22.30 12.75
N ALA A 134 6.54 -23.38 13.21
CA ALA A 134 7.21 -24.58 13.77
C ALA A 134 7.98 -25.39 12.70
N PHE A 135 7.62 -25.24 11.42
CA PHE A 135 8.20 -25.97 10.29
C PHE A 135 9.14 -25.13 9.42
N ARG A 136 9.64 -24.03 9.99
CA ARG A 136 10.55 -23.12 9.30
C ARG A 136 11.77 -23.85 8.74
N GLY A 137 12.10 -23.58 7.47
CA GLY A 137 13.25 -24.17 6.75
C GLY A 137 12.94 -25.49 6.05
N GLN A 138 11.70 -26.02 6.19
CA GLN A 138 11.32 -27.24 5.49
C GLN A 138 10.79 -26.94 4.09
N ASN A 139 11.11 -27.83 3.15
CA ASN A 139 10.61 -27.78 1.79
C ASN A 139 9.29 -28.56 1.68
N ALA A 140 8.37 -27.98 0.94
CA ALA A 140 7.03 -28.53 0.78
C ALA A 140 6.50 -28.28 -0.65
N ARG A 141 5.43 -28.97 -0.99
CA ARG A 141 4.65 -28.75 -2.20
C ARG A 141 3.31 -28.11 -1.84
N VAL A 142 2.90 -27.09 -2.57
CA VAL A 142 1.57 -26.49 -2.43
C VAL A 142 0.51 -27.45 -2.95
N ILE A 143 -0.44 -27.82 -2.10
CA ILE A 143 -1.57 -28.68 -2.47
C ILE A 143 -2.80 -27.82 -2.79
N ARG A 144 -3.03 -26.77 -2.00
CA ARG A 144 -4.22 -25.93 -2.10
C ARG A 144 -3.90 -24.50 -1.65
N VAL A 145 -4.48 -23.53 -2.35
CA VAL A 145 -4.44 -22.11 -1.98
C VAL A 145 -5.86 -21.65 -1.63
N THR A 146 -6.03 -21.06 -0.44
CA THR A 146 -7.30 -20.49 0.01
C THR A 146 -7.16 -18.98 0.14
N GLU A 147 -7.45 -18.28 -0.95
CA GLU A 147 -7.27 -16.82 -1.04
C GLU A 147 -8.07 -16.04 0.00
N SER A 148 -9.33 -16.45 0.24
CA SER A 148 -10.23 -15.78 1.18
C SER A 148 -9.74 -15.77 2.63
N LYS A 149 -8.86 -16.70 3.00
CA LYS A 149 -8.26 -16.81 4.33
C LYS A 149 -6.78 -16.48 4.36
N GLU A 150 -6.19 -16.22 3.20
CA GLU A 150 -4.73 -16.06 3.02
C GLU A 150 -3.95 -17.27 3.56
N GLU A 151 -4.50 -18.48 3.37
CA GLU A 151 -3.93 -19.74 3.83
C GLU A 151 -3.48 -20.61 2.65
N VAL A 152 -2.41 -21.36 2.86
CA VAL A 152 -1.88 -22.32 1.91
C VAL A 152 -1.73 -23.67 2.59
N THR A 153 -2.28 -24.72 1.97
CA THR A 153 -2.07 -26.10 2.41
C THR A 153 -0.89 -26.66 1.64
N VAL A 154 0.11 -27.11 2.36
CA VAL A 154 1.36 -27.64 1.81
C VAL A 154 1.63 -29.06 2.32
N GLU A 155 2.30 -29.87 1.52
CA GLU A 155 2.76 -31.21 1.87
C GLU A 155 4.28 -31.23 2.03
N LEU A 156 4.75 -31.69 3.19
CA LEU A 156 6.17 -31.75 3.50
C LEU A 156 6.87 -32.91 2.77
N PHE A 157 8.03 -32.66 2.17
CA PHE A 157 8.80 -33.71 1.50
C PHE A 157 9.54 -34.66 2.45
N GLU A 158 9.97 -34.16 3.60
CA GLU A 158 10.85 -34.92 4.52
C GLU A 158 10.06 -35.78 5.52
N ALA A 159 8.73 -35.81 5.44
CA ALA A 159 7.91 -36.61 6.31
C ALA A 159 7.84 -38.05 5.78
N ALA A 160 8.09 -39.04 6.63
CA ALA A 160 7.94 -40.47 6.29
C ALA A 160 6.50 -40.86 5.87
N VAL A 161 5.54 -40.04 6.22
CA VAL A 161 4.14 -40.11 5.78
C VAL A 161 3.77 -38.71 5.26
N PRO A 162 3.07 -38.59 4.13
CA PRO A 162 2.62 -37.31 3.62
C PRO A 162 1.78 -36.56 4.67
N VAL A 163 2.28 -35.45 5.18
CA VAL A 163 1.60 -34.62 6.16
C VAL A 163 1.20 -33.32 5.49
N ALA A 164 -0.12 -33.12 5.35
CA ALA A 164 -0.66 -31.88 4.86
C ALA A 164 -0.76 -30.87 6.03
N LEU A 165 -0.15 -29.70 5.84
CA LEU A 165 -0.16 -28.61 6.81
C LEU A 165 -0.83 -27.39 6.18
N THR A 166 -1.67 -26.71 6.95
CA THR A 166 -2.19 -25.40 6.55
C THR A 166 -1.40 -24.34 7.29
N VAL A 167 -0.77 -23.46 6.50
CA VAL A 167 0.05 -22.34 6.99
C VAL A 167 -0.45 -21.04 6.35
N ARG A 168 -0.12 -19.91 6.96
CA ARG A 168 -0.43 -18.62 6.35
C ARG A 168 0.45 -18.39 5.12
N ALA A 169 -0.10 -17.74 4.12
CA ALA A 169 0.60 -17.49 2.87
C ALA A 169 1.87 -16.64 3.05
N ASP A 170 1.90 -15.72 4.05
CA ASP A 170 3.08 -14.93 4.41
C ASP A 170 4.25 -15.75 4.99
N GLN A 171 3.97 -17.00 5.39
CA GLN A 171 4.96 -17.95 5.91
C GLN A 171 5.50 -18.90 4.84
N VAL A 172 5.12 -18.72 3.59
CA VAL A 172 5.52 -19.58 2.46
C VAL A 172 6.30 -18.77 1.44
N ARG A 173 7.43 -19.30 0.99
CA ARG A 173 8.23 -18.75 -0.11
C ARG A 173 8.26 -19.75 -1.25
N VAL A 174 7.73 -19.40 -2.40
CA VAL A 174 7.81 -20.23 -3.61
C VAL A 174 9.27 -20.28 -4.08
N THR A 175 9.80 -21.49 -4.24
CA THR A 175 11.16 -21.77 -4.73
C THR A 175 11.16 -22.16 -6.19
N GLN A 176 10.11 -22.86 -6.65
CA GLN A 176 9.95 -23.25 -8.04
C GLN A 176 8.46 -23.26 -8.41
N ARG A 177 8.11 -22.60 -9.49
CA ARG A 177 6.75 -22.61 -10.04
C ARG A 177 6.54 -23.83 -10.93
N VAL A 178 5.28 -24.26 -11.05
CA VAL A 178 4.89 -25.24 -12.09
C VAL A 178 4.85 -24.47 -13.41
N GLU A 179 5.54 -24.99 -14.42
CA GLU A 179 5.41 -24.53 -15.83
C GLU A 179 4.15 -25.09 -16.46
#